data_09cfe8c9f55578c7709b283b57e75d2f
#
_entry.id   09cfe8c9f55578c7709b283b57e75d2f
#
_cell.length_a   1.000
_cell.length_b   1.000
_cell.length_c   1.000
_cell.angle_alpha   90.00
_cell.angle_beta   90.00
_cell.angle_gamma   90.00
#
_symmetry.space_group_name_H-M   'P 1'
#
loop_
_entity.id
_entity.type
_entity.pdbx_description
1 polymer ?
#
loop_
_entity_poly.entity_id
_entity_poly.type
_entity_poly.pdbx_seq_one_letter_code
_entity_poly.pdbx_strand_id
1 'polypeptide(L)'
;EGKIVAPRIIPYSMFPGRQIVGDEAARKWVRAVKKKGAQGVKLRGGTREALVAVYDEAKKLGMGTASHHDQNGVYHVNALDSARAGLDSMEHWYGLPEALFTDRTIQHYPPEYNYADEQWRFAEAGRLWLQAAEPGSQHWQEVMAEMLALDFTLVPTFTIYEANRDVIRARDAEWHASYTLPALQKFF
;
A
#
# COMPACT_ATOMS: atom_id res chain seq x y z
N GLU A 1 13.81 -5.18 -28.34
CA GLU A 1 14.08 -6.15 -27.26
C GLU A 1 15.39 -6.91 -27.58
N GLY A 2 16.12 -7.34 -26.52
CA GLY A 2 17.40 -8.07 -26.73
C GLY A 2 18.62 -7.21 -27.04
N LYS A 3 18.50 -5.88 -27.02
CA LYS A 3 19.64 -4.97 -27.31
C LYS A 3 20.54 -4.71 -26.10
N ILE A 4 20.05 -4.98 -24.89
CA ILE A 4 20.79 -4.82 -23.64
C ILE A 4 20.53 -6.03 -22.73
N VAL A 5 21.48 -6.34 -21.87
CA VAL A 5 21.27 -7.29 -20.76
C VAL A 5 20.64 -6.53 -19.62
N ALA A 6 19.38 -6.80 -19.36
CA ALA A 6 18.61 -6.14 -18.30
C ALA A 6 17.48 -7.08 -17.80
N PRO A 7 17.01 -6.91 -16.56
CA PRO A 7 15.84 -7.64 -16.07
C PRO A 7 14.59 -7.29 -16.90
N ARG A 8 13.66 -8.24 -16.95
CA ARG A 8 12.33 -7.97 -17.54
C ARG A 8 11.57 -7.00 -16.64
N ILE A 9 11.09 -5.91 -17.22
CA ILE A 9 10.27 -4.91 -16.53
C ILE A 9 8.80 -5.21 -16.77
N ILE A 10 8.01 -5.26 -15.71
CA ILE A 10 6.55 -5.35 -15.72
C ILE A 10 5.99 -3.98 -15.34
N PRO A 11 5.55 -3.15 -16.30
CA PRO A 11 5.19 -1.76 -16.00
C PRO A 11 3.80 -1.67 -15.36
N TYR A 12 3.73 -0.97 -14.23
CA TYR A 12 2.50 -0.57 -13.55
C TYR A 12 2.28 0.93 -13.73
N SER A 13 1.06 1.32 -14.13
CA SER A 13 0.68 2.73 -14.23
C SER A 13 0.12 3.23 -12.91
N MET A 14 0.56 4.41 -12.47
CA MET A 14 0.06 5.06 -11.27
C MET A 14 -1.35 5.62 -11.52
N PHE A 15 -2.32 5.19 -10.71
CA PHE A 15 -3.68 5.73 -10.73
C PHE A 15 -3.68 7.17 -10.16
N PRO A 16 -4.31 8.14 -10.82
CA PRO A 16 -4.32 9.54 -10.38
C PRO A 16 -5.11 9.83 -9.08
N GLY A 17 -5.68 8.80 -8.46
CA GLY A 17 -6.38 8.92 -7.18
C GLY A 17 -7.62 9.80 -7.28
N ARG A 18 -7.73 10.78 -6.38
CA ARG A 18 -8.90 11.67 -6.27
C ARG A 18 -9.15 12.58 -7.48
N GLN A 19 -8.22 12.64 -8.45
CA GLN A 19 -8.43 13.39 -9.69
C GLN A 19 -9.40 12.69 -10.64
N ILE A 20 -9.61 11.38 -10.45
CA ILE A 20 -10.60 10.59 -11.20
C ILE A 20 -11.76 10.27 -10.27
N VAL A 21 -12.93 10.78 -10.60
CA VAL A 21 -14.15 10.62 -9.82
C VAL A 21 -15.15 9.78 -10.61
N GLY A 22 -15.74 8.81 -9.94
CA GLY A 22 -16.78 7.94 -10.49
C GLY A 22 -16.23 6.69 -11.18
N ASP A 23 -17.12 5.71 -11.28
CA ASP A 23 -16.87 4.37 -11.80
C ASP A 23 -16.39 4.40 -13.25
N GLU A 24 -17.17 4.99 -14.16
CA GLU A 24 -16.88 4.93 -15.59
C GLU A 24 -15.58 5.68 -15.96
N ALA A 25 -15.28 6.80 -15.27
CA ALA A 25 -14.02 7.50 -15.48
C ALA A 25 -12.81 6.65 -15.06
N ALA A 26 -12.93 5.94 -13.94
CA ALA A 26 -11.91 5.01 -13.45
C ALA A 26 -11.68 3.84 -14.43
N ARG A 27 -12.77 3.20 -14.90
CA ARG A 27 -12.69 2.12 -15.90
C ARG A 27 -12.07 2.60 -17.22
N LYS A 28 -12.49 3.76 -17.71
CA LYS A 28 -11.93 4.36 -18.93
C LYS A 28 -10.43 4.58 -18.81
N TRP A 29 -9.97 5.05 -17.64
CA TRP A 29 -8.55 5.24 -17.37
C TRP A 29 -7.79 3.91 -17.42
N VAL A 30 -8.29 2.85 -16.76
CA VAL A 30 -7.67 1.51 -16.78
C VAL A 30 -7.53 0.99 -18.23
N ARG A 31 -8.61 1.07 -19.01
CA ARG A 31 -8.58 0.70 -20.44
C ARG A 31 -7.53 1.49 -21.22
N ALA A 32 -7.39 2.78 -20.93
CA ALA A 32 -6.43 3.63 -21.62
C ALA A 32 -4.96 3.27 -21.30
N VAL A 33 -4.64 2.98 -20.02
CA VAL A 33 -3.26 2.57 -19.65
C VAL A 33 -2.94 1.15 -20.14
N LYS A 34 -3.91 0.25 -20.18
CA LYS A 34 -3.75 -1.07 -20.83
C LYS A 34 -3.35 -0.94 -22.30
N LYS A 35 -4.02 -0.06 -23.06
CA LYS A 35 -3.67 0.22 -24.46
C LYS A 35 -2.26 0.78 -24.63
N LYS A 36 -1.73 1.47 -23.63
CA LYS A 36 -0.35 1.98 -23.60
C LYS A 36 0.69 0.93 -23.18
N GLY A 37 0.27 -0.30 -22.90
CA GLY A 37 1.16 -1.41 -22.56
C GLY A 37 1.36 -1.65 -21.07
N ALA A 38 0.62 -0.97 -20.18
CA ALA A 38 0.66 -1.28 -18.76
C ALA A 38 0.18 -2.71 -18.50
N GLN A 39 0.89 -3.42 -17.65
CA GLN A 39 0.56 -4.77 -17.19
C GLN A 39 -0.12 -4.77 -15.83
N GLY A 40 -0.09 -3.64 -15.12
CA GLY A 40 -0.77 -3.47 -13.85
C GLY A 40 -1.05 -2.01 -13.54
N VAL A 41 -1.72 -1.82 -12.41
CA VAL A 41 -2.10 -0.52 -11.85
C VAL A 41 -1.57 -0.40 -10.42
N LYS A 42 -0.85 0.70 -10.13
CA LYS A 42 -0.44 1.08 -8.77
C LYS A 42 -1.37 2.17 -8.25
N LEU A 43 -1.90 1.99 -7.04
CA LEU A 43 -2.84 2.92 -6.41
C LEU A 43 -2.23 3.55 -5.16
N ARG A 44 -2.65 4.78 -4.85
CA ARG A 44 -2.33 5.51 -3.61
C ARG A 44 -3.57 6.21 -3.02
N GLY A 45 -4.69 5.51 -3.02
CA GLY A 45 -5.96 6.07 -2.57
C GLY A 45 -6.85 6.55 -3.73
N GLY A 46 -8.04 6.99 -3.36
CA GLY A 46 -9.13 7.40 -4.25
C GLY A 46 -10.46 7.31 -3.50
N THR A 47 -11.56 7.61 -4.19
CA THR A 47 -12.88 7.32 -3.65
C THR A 47 -13.13 5.81 -3.68
N ARG A 48 -13.92 5.28 -2.74
CA ARG A 48 -14.29 3.85 -2.70
C ARG A 48 -14.80 3.36 -4.05
N GLU A 49 -15.70 4.11 -4.65
CA GLU A 49 -16.30 3.81 -5.97
C GLU A 49 -15.23 3.66 -7.06
N ALA A 50 -14.33 4.64 -7.17
CA ALA A 50 -13.27 4.61 -8.17
C ALA A 50 -12.27 3.47 -7.94
N LEU A 51 -11.91 3.17 -6.69
CA LEU A 51 -10.99 2.07 -6.35
C LEU A 51 -11.60 0.72 -6.74
N VAL A 52 -12.85 0.45 -6.37
CA VAL A 52 -13.56 -0.78 -6.73
C VAL A 52 -13.66 -0.94 -8.25
N ALA A 53 -13.96 0.15 -8.96
CA ALA A 53 -14.02 0.15 -10.43
C ALA A 53 -12.66 -0.16 -11.07
N VAL A 54 -11.57 0.37 -10.50
CA VAL A 54 -10.21 0.07 -10.99
C VAL A 54 -9.88 -1.41 -10.79
N TYR A 55 -10.16 -1.98 -9.62
CA TYR A 55 -9.86 -3.40 -9.35
C TYR A 55 -10.65 -4.31 -10.29
N ASP A 56 -11.95 -4.09 -10.41
CA ASP A 56 -12.82 -4.88 -11.29
C ASP A 56 -12.38 -4.80 -12.77
N GLU A 57 -12.12 -3.59 -13.28
CA GLU A 57 -11.72 -3.42 -14.67
C GLU A 57 -10.31 -3.97 -14.93
N ALA A 58 -9.37 -3.78 -14.01
CA ALA A 58 -8.02 -4.36 -14.13
C ALA A 58 -8.09 -5.89 -14.20
N LYS A 59 -8.88 -6.52 -13.33
CA LYS A 59 -9.10 -7.97 -13.34
C LYS A 59 -9.68 -8.46 -14.66
N LYS A 60 -10.70 -7.79 -15.21
CA LYS A 60 -11.29 -8.11 -16.52
C LYS A 60 -10.28 -8.05 -17.68
N LEU A 61 -9.29 -7.18 -17.56
CA LEU A 61 -8.25 -6.97 -18.56
C LEU A 61 -6.97 -7.80 -18.30
N GLY A 62 -6.95 -8.66 -17.28
CA GLY A 62 -5.79 -9.44 -16.90
C GLY A 62 -4.60 -8.58 -16.48
N MET A 63 -4.86 -7.49 -15.75
CA MET A 63 -3.86 -6.59 -15.19
C MET A 63 -3.74 -6.81 -13.69
N GLY A 64 -2.51 -6.81 -13.17
CA GLY A 64 -2.28 -6.84 -11.72
C GLY A 64 -2.62 -5.50 -11.06
N THR A 65 -2.95 -5.53 -9.77
CA THR A 65 -3.22 -4.36 -8.95
C THR A 65 -2.38 -4.35 -7.68
N ALA A 66 -1.77 -3.21 -7.37
CA ALA A 66 -0.99 -3.01 -6.16
C ALA A 66 -1.34 -1.68 -5.51
N SER A 67 -1.55 -1.63 -4.22
CA SER A 67 -1.94 -0.40 -3.52
C SER A 67 -1.01 -0.07 -2.36
N HIS A 68 -0.64 1.22 -2.27
CA HIS A 68 -0.26 1.86 -1.03
C HIS A 68 -1.52 2.56 -0.50
N HIS A 69 -2.11 2.05 0.57
CA HIS A 69 -3.32 2.66 1.11
C HIS A 69 -3.02 4.05 1.68
N ASP A 70 -3.86 5.01 1.33
CA ASP A 70 -3.80 6.36 1.89
C ASP A 70 -4.29 6.34 3.35
N GLN A 71 -3.44 6.71 4.29
CA GLN A 71 -3.79 6.75 5.71
C GLN A 71 -5.04 7.58 6.01
N ASN A 72 -5.31 8.62 5.22
CA ASN A 72 -6.52 9.44 5.33
C ASN A 72 -7.73 8.83 4.62
N GLY A 73 -7.57 7.72 3.92
CA GLY A 73 -8.62 7.05 3.14
C GLY A 73 -9.03 5.68 3.69
N VAL A 74 -8.22 5.09 4.59
CA VAL A 74 -8.46 3.71 5.08
C VAL A 74 -9.72 3.54 5.94
N TYR A 75 -10.30 4.62 6.43
CA TYR A 75 -11.62 4.56 7.10
C TYR A 75 -12.77 4.25 6.14
N HIS A 76 -12.60 4.52 4.85
CA HIS A 76 -13.57 4.17 3.81
C HIS A 76 -13.32 2.78 3.21
N VAL A 77 -12.01 2.45 3.03
CA VAL A 77 -11.55 1.24 2.34
C VAL A 77 -10.26 0.80 3.01
N ASN A 78 -10.37 -0.09 3.96
CA ASN A 78 -9.22 -0.70 4.62
C ASN A 78 -8.62 -1.85 3.78
N ALA A 79 -7.61 -2.55 4.29
CA ALA A 79 -6.94 -3.62 3.57
C ALA A 79 -7.89 -4.76 3.21
N LEU A 80 -8.77 -5.18 4.13
CA LEU A 80 -9.72 -6.26 3.90
C LEU A 80 -10.82 -5.86 2.91
N ASP A 81 -11.31 -4.61 2.99
CA ASP A 81 -12.27 -4.09 2.01
C ASP A 81 -11.69 -4.10 0.59
N SER A 82 -10.40 -3.73 0.47
CA SER A 82 -9.71 -3.73 -0.81
C SER A 82 -9.51 -5.14 -1.36
N ALA A 83 -9.13 -6.09 -0.49
CA ALA A 83 -9.00 -7.50 -0.85
C ALA A 83 -10.35 -8.07 -1.36
N ARG A 84 -11.44 -7.81 -0.63
CA ARG A 84 -12.82 -8.20 -1.04
C ARG A 84 -13.22 -7.58 -2.38
N ALA A 85 -12.77 -6.36 -2.65
CA ALA A 85 -13.03 -5.66 -3.90
C ALA A 85 -12.15 -6.14 -5.07
N GLY A 86 -11.15 -7.01 -4.82
CA GLY A 86 -10.32 -7.61 -5.85
C GLY A 86 -8.95 -6.97 -6.05
N LEU A 87 -8.42 -6.26 -5.05
CA LEU A 87 -7.02 -5.84 -5.02
C LEU A 87 -6.11 -7.07 -4.84
N ASP A 88 -5.09 -7.24 -5.69
CA ASP A 88 -4.19 -8.39 -5.62
C ASP A 88 -3.13 -8.25 -4.52
N SER A 89 -2.56 -7.05 -4.36
CA SER A 89 -1.49 -6.83 -3.39
C SER A 89 -1.51 -5.45 -2.75
N MET A 90 -1.05 -5.38 -1.50
CA MET A 90 -0.79 -4.11 -0.83
C MET A 90 0.67 -3.97 -0.45
N GLU A 91 1.17 -2.74 -0.56
CA GLU A 91 2.45 -2.31 -0.06
C GLU A 91 2.32 -1.87 1.39
N HIS A 92 3.36 -2.11 2.18
CA HIS A 92 3.42 -1.70 3.57
C HIS A 92 2.33 -2.39 4.41
N TRP A 93 1.59 -1.61 5.23
CA TRP A 93 0.60 -2.15 6.14
C TRP A 93 -0.55 -1.18 6.48
N TYR A 94 -0.59 0.03 5.85
CA TYR A 94 -1.68 0.98 6.10
C TYR A 94 -3.03 0.39 5.69
N GLY A 95 -4.00 0.45 6.59
CA GLY A 95 -5.29 -0.18 6.41
C GLY A 95 -5.40 -1.60 6.98
N LEU A 96 -4.27 -2.23 7.35
CA LEU A 96 -4.29 -3.55 7.99
C LEU A 96 -4.69 -3.46 9.47
N PRO A 97 -4.14 -2.54 10.31
CA PRO A 97 -4.67 -2.36 11.66
C PRO A 97 -6.15 -2.04 11.69
N GLU A 98 -6.63 -1.20 10.76
CA GLU A 98 -8.03 -0.82 10.66
C GLU A 98 -8.95 -1.99 10.29
N ALA A 99 -8.45 -2.94 9.49
CA ALA A 99 -9.18 -4.18 9.22
C ALA A 99 -9.29 -5.10 10.45
N LEU A 100 -8.43 -4.88 11.44
CA LEU A 100 -8.36 -5.64 12.69
C LEU A 100 -9.03 -4.94 13.87
N PHE A 101 -9.64 -3.78 13.69
CA PHE A 101 -10.40 -3.14 14.77
C PHE A 101 -11.67 -3.95 15.07
N THR A 102 -11.99 -4.09 16.36
CA THR A 102 -13.14 -4.87 16.82
C THR A 102 -14.37 -4.02 17.16
N ASP A 103 -14.16 -2.75 17.49
CA ASP A 103 -15.18 -1.86 18.05
C ASP A 103 -15.43 -0.59 17.20
N ARG A 104 -14.64 -0.43 16.12
CA ARG A 104 -14.67 0.77 15.28
C ARG A 104 -14.14 0.50 13.88
N THR A 105 -14.30 1.48 13.00
CA THR A 105 -13.73 1.50 11.64
C THR A 105 -12.83 2.72 11.40
N ILE A 106 -12.82 3.67 12.34
CA ILE A 106 -12.08 4.94 12.23
C ILE A 106 -10.92 4.93 13.23
N GLN A 107 -9.75 5.35 12.78
CA GLN A 107 -8.57 5.48 13.62
C GLN A 107 -8.80 6.53 14.72
N HIS A 108 -8.20 6.29 15.88
CA HIS A 108 -8.06 7.27 16.94
C HIS A 108 -6.65 7.88 16.88
N TYR A 109 -6.54 9.04 16.24
CA TYR A 109 -5.36 9.89 16.31
C TYR A 109 -5.55 10.97 17.39
N PRO A 110 -4.45 11.49 18.00
CA PRO A 110 -4.54 12.64 18.89
C PRO A 110 -5.20 13.84 18.20
N PRO A 111 -5.96 14.69 18.92
CA PRO A 111 -6.62 15.85 18.34
C PRO A 111 -5.67 16.82 17.60
N GLU A 112 -4.42 16.91 18.10
CA GLU A 112 -3.35 17.74 17.56
C GLU A 112 -2.58 17.08 16.40
N TYR A 113 -2.97 15.89 15.96
CA TYR A 113 -2.26 15.13 14.92
C TYR A 113 -2.01 15.93 13.66
N ASN A 114 -0.75 16.05 13.29
CA ASN A 114 -0.31 16.72 12.08
C ASN A 114 0.14 15.70 11.00
N TYR A 115 -0.71 15.46 10.03
CA TYR A 115 -0.41 14.54 8.93
C TYR A 115 0.80 14.98 8.07
N ALA A 116 1.11 16.27 8.03
CA ALA A 116 2.23 16.80 7.27
C ALA A 116 3.59 16.53 7.95
N ASP A 117 3.60 16.30 9.26
CA ASP A 117 4.78 15.85 9.99
C ASP A 117 4.99 14.36 9.75
N GLU A 118 6.01 14.03 8.98
CA GLU A 118 6.27 12.64 8.57
C GLU A 118 6.63 11.73 9.74
N GLN A 119 7.43 12.22 10.69
CA GLN A 119 7.82 11.43 11.86
C GLN A 119 6.61 11.15 12.76
N TRP A 120 5.79 12.17 12.98
CA TRP A 120 4.56 11.98 13.76
C TRP A 120 3.58 11.05 13.05
N ARG A 121 3.42 11.22 11.74
CA ARG A 121 2.57 10.34 10.92
C ARG A 121 2.98 8.87 11.03
N PHE A 122 4.27 8.56 10.97
CA PHE A 122 4.75 7.19 11.13
C PHE A 122 4.57 6.66 12.54
N ALA A 123 4.84 7.48 13.55
CA ALA A 123 4.66 7.10 14.95
C ALA A 123 3.20 6.76 15.27
N GLU A 124 2.26 7.62 14.87
CA GLU A 124 0.82 7.38 15.11
C GLU A 124 0.29 6.22 14.30
N ALA A 125 0.73 6.04 13.06
CA ALA A 125 0.38 4.87 12.27
C ALA A 125 0.85 3.57 12.96
N GLY A 126 2.06 3.58 13.56
CA GLY A 126 2.54 2.46 14.37
C GLY A 126 1.68 2.18 15.60
N ARG A 127 1.18 3.22 16.27
CA ARG A 127 0.30 3.09 17.44
C ARG A 127 -1.08 2.51 17.11
N LEU A 128 -1.52 2.51 15.84
CA LEU A 128 -2.77 1.87 15.46
C LEU A 128 -2.77 0.36 15.75
N TRP A 129 -1.60 -0.27 15.76
CA TRP A 129 -1.49 -1.68 16.15
C TRP A 129 -1.90 -1.95 17.60
N LEU A 130 -1.82 -0.95 18.49
CA LEU A 130 -2.32 -1.05 19.86
C LEU A 130 -3.86 -1.01 19.94
N GLN A 131 -4.52 -0.64 18.85
CA GLN A 131 -5.99 -0.58 18.73
C GLN A 131 -6.53 -1.80 17.97
N ALA A 132 -5.66 -2.55 17.33
CA ALA A 132 -6.00 -3.75 16.56
C ALA A 132 -6.26 -4.96 17.49
N ALA A 133 -6.99 -5.93 16.98
CA ALA A 133 -7.17 -7.21 17.65
C ALA A 133 -5.82 -7.88 17.93
N GLU A 134 -5.66 -8.45 19.12
CA GLU A 134 -4.44 -9.16 19.52
C GLU A 134 -4.11 -10.29 18.53
N PRO A 135 -2.82 -10.46 18.16
CA PRO A 135 -2.40 -11.56 17.31
C PRO A 135 -2.85 -12.92 17.85
N GLY A 136 -3.49 -13.70 17.02
CA GLY A 136 -4.01 -15.02 17.40
C GLY A 136 -5.39 -15.01 18.06
N SER A 137 -5.98 -13.82 18.34
CA SER A 137 -7.38 -13.73 18.77
C SER A 137 -8.33 -14.22 17.67
N GLN A 138 -9.59 -14.50 18.01
CA GLN A 138 -10.58 -14.99 17.05
C GLN A 138 -10.73 -14.02 15.87
N HIS A 139 -10.95 -12.73 16.13
CA HIS A 139 -11.11 -11.73 15.07
C HIS A 139 -9.86 -11.62 14.18
N TRP A 140 -8.66 -11.64 14.78
CA TRP A 140 -7.41 -11.65 14.02
C TRP A 140 -7.34 -12.87 13.08
N GLN A 141 -7.67 -14.07 13.58
CA GLN A 141 -7.66 -15.29 12.77
C GLN A 141 -8.69 -15.25 11.64
N GLU A 142 -9.89 -14.73 11.90
CA GLU A 142 -10.95 -14.57 10.90
C GLU A 142 -10.50 -13.66 9.75
N VAL A 143 -9.92 -12.49 10.07
CA VAL A 143 -9.41 -11.53 9.08
C VAL A 143 -8.26 -12.15 8.26
N MET A 144 -7.30 -12.80 8.91
CA MET A 144 -6.19 -13.45 8.21
C MET A 144 -6.66 -14.60 7.32
N ALA A 145 -7.59 -15.42 7.80
CA ALA A 145 -8.16 -16.54 7.03
C ALA A 145 -8.90 -16.02 5.78
N GLU A 146 -9.64 -14.92 5.92
CA GLU A 146 -10.34 -14.33 4.78
C GLU A 146 -9.36 -13.73 3.76
N MET A 147 -8.32 -13.01 4.20
CA MET A 147 -7.28 -12.49 3.30
C MET A 147 -6.57 -13.62 2.54
N LEU A 148 -6.28 -14.72 3.20
CA LEU A 148 -5.71 -15.92 2.56
C LEU A 148 -6.68 -16.54 1.55
N ALA A 149 -7.96 -16.64 1.87
CA ALA A 149 -8.99 -17.17 0.96
C ALA A 149 -9.19 -16.27 -0.28
N LEU A 150 -8.91 -14.97 -0.16
CA LEU A 150 -8.94 -14.00 -1.26
C LEU A 150 -7.64 -13.96 -2.07
N ASP A 151 -6.65 -14.78 -1.76
CA ASP A 151 -5.30 -14.78 -2.39
C ASP A 151 -4.61 -13.41 -2.33
N PHE A 152 -4.80 -12.70 -1.23
CA PHE A 152 -4.31 -11.34 -1.04
C PHE A 152 -2.84 -11.32 -0.64
N THR A 153 -2.02 -10.59 -1.38
CA THR A 153 -0.59 -10.51 -1.13
C THR A 153 -0.20 -9.27 -0.34
N LEU A 154 0.58 -9.46 0.72
CA LEU A 154 1.17 -8.37 1.51
C LEU A 154 2.66 -8.21 1.17
N VAL A 155 3.07 -6.99 0.83
CA VAL A 155 4.47 -6.58 0.58
C VAL A 155 4.91 -5.61 1.69
N PRO A 156 5.41 -6.09 2.84
CA PRO A 156 5.45 -5.32 4.09
C PRO A 156 6.56 -4.27 4.19
N THR A 157 7.54 -4.27 3.30
CA THR A 157 8.63 -3.27 3.25
C THR A 157 9.44 -3.20 4.57
N PHE A 158 9.77 -4.33 5.16
CA PHE A 158 10.43 -4.42 6.47
C PHE A 158 11.71 -3.60 6.59
N THR A 159 12.52 -3.56 5.52
CA THR A 159 13.83 -2.90 5.53
C THR A 159 13.74 -1.41 5.86
N ILE A 160 12.78 -0.68 5.28
CA ILE A 160 12.64 0.75 5.57
C ILE A 160 12.10 0.99 6.99
N TYR A 161 11.21 0.14 7.47
CA TYR A 161 10.70 0.25 8.85
C TYR A 161 11.78 -0.10 9.87
N GLU A 162 12.64 -1.09 9.59
CA GLU A 162 13.80 -1.40 10.40
C GLU A 162 14.78 -0.22 10.43
N ALA A 163 15.07 0.39 9.28
CA ALA A 163 15.95 1.55 9.18
C ALA A 163 15.38 2.76 9.94
N ASN A 164 14.08 3.01 9.85
CA ASN A 164 13.42 4.09 10.61
C ASN A 164 13.42 3.86 12.12
N ARG A 165 13.37 2.60 12.56
CA ARG A 165 13.46 2.25 13.99
C ARG A 165 14.87 2.45 14.54
N ASP A 166 15.88 2.15 13.74
CA ASP A 166 17.29 2.17 14.14
C ASP A 166 18.14 2.87 13.07
N VAL A 167 17.92 4.19 12.96
CA VAL A 167 18.57 5.05 11.95
C VAL A 167 20.09 5.01 12.04
N ILE A 168 20.65 4.99 13.26
CA ILE A 168 22.11 4.96 13.46
C ILE A 168 22.69 3.67 12.88
N ARG A 169 22.13 2.52 13.23
CA ARG A 169 22.59 1.23 12.70
C ARG A 169 22.44 1.15 11.16
N ALA A 170 21.32 1.66 10.64
CA ALA A 170 21.10 1.67 9.20
C ALA A 170 22.11 2.55 8.46
N ARG A 171 22.38 3.75 8.99
CA ARG A 171 23.33 4.72 8.42
C ARG A 171 24.78 4.22 8.47
N ASP A 172 25.16 3.60 9.56
CA ASP A 172 26.53 3.20 9.83
C ASP A 172 26.80 1.73 9.38
N ALA A 173 25.93 1.12 8.60
CA ALA A 173 26.07 -0.25 8.13
C ALA A 173 27.27 -0.42 7.19
N GLU A 174 28.11 -1.42 7.45
CA GLU A 174 29.39 -1.65 6.74
C GLU A 174 29.25 -1.79 5.22
N TRP A 175 28.11 -2.32 4.74
CA TRP A 175 27.87 -2.49 3.31
C TRP A 175 27.79 -1.17 2.52
N HIS A 176 27.58 -0.02 3.18
CA HIS A 176 27.57 1.29 2.50
C HIS A 176 28.91 1.59 1.82
N ALA A 177 30.02 1.17 2.42
CA ALA A 177 31.34 1.38 1.83
C ALA A 177 31.52 0.70 0.45
N SER A 178 30.80 -0.41 0.21
CA SER A 178 30.96 -1.22 -1.01
C SER A 178 29.82 -1.00 -2.03
N TYR A 179 28.62 -0.64 -1.57
CA TYR A 179 27.42 -0.69 -2.42
C TYR A 179 26.66 0.63 -2.53
N THR A 180 26.96 1.63 -1.69
CA THR A 180 26.28 2.92 -1.75
C THR A 180 27.12 3.94 -2.50
N LEU A 181 26.52 4.62 -3.46
CA LEU A 181 27.19 5.71 -4.17
C LEU A 181 27.60 6.81 -3.17
N PRO A 182 28.86 7.32 -3.22
CA PRO A 182 29.35 8.34 -2.30
C PRO A 182 28.48 9.61 -2.28
N ALA A 183 27.83 9.96 -3.41
CA ALA A 183 26.91 11.08 -3.48
C ALA A 183 25.62 10.86 -2.68
N LEU A 184 25.12 9.62 -2.64
CA LEU A 184 23.96 9.26 -1.81
C LEU A 184 24.32 9.21 -0.32
N GLN A 185 25.51 8.68 0.00
CA GLN A 185 25.96 8.62 1.39
C GLN A 185 26.16 10.00 2.03
N LYS A 186 26.49 11.01 1.23
CA LYS A 186 26.61 12.41 1.69
C LYS A 186 25.25 13.09 1.91
N PHE A 187 24.18 12.51 1.37
CA PHE A 187 22.83 13.06 1.49
C PHE A 187 22.19 12.73 2.86
N PHE A 188 22.61 11.66 3.48
CA PHE A 188 22.16 11.19 4.81
C PHE A 188 23.15 11.57 5.91
#